data_20120fb62c40029cdbeb3e40d6b6e22e
#
_entry.id   20120fb62c40029cdbeb3e40d6b6e22e
#
_cell.length_a   1.000
_cell.length_b   1.000
_cell.length_c   1.000
_cell.angle_alpha   90.00
_cell.angle_beta   90.00
_cell.angle_gamma   90.00
#
_symmetry.space_group_name_H-M   'P 1'
#
loop_
_entity.id
_entity.type
_entity.pdbx_description
1 polymer ?
#
loop_
_entity_poly.entity_id
_entity_poly.type
_entity_poly.pdbx_seq_one_letter_code
_entity_poly.pdbx_strand_id
1 'polypeptide(L)'
;TLVIILDADGGLFSADFRGQEQMAQLVTQVAGRAGRAERAGEVLLQTKHATHETLQALSNESYAQFSQRQLDQRKLASLPPFAHLALLRFDAPDPASATHFAETAAQLSAQLSKDPRLAVDLIGPMPSPMEKRAGRFRVQLQLKSERRGRLQDHLNYLVANLDQVKMPPRLRWSVDVDPQDMI
;
A
#
# COMPACT_ATOMS: atom_id res chain seq x y z
N THR A 1 8.66 16.44 29.23
CA THR A 1 9.39 15.38 28.53
C THR A 1 9.49 15.76 27.05
N LEU A 2 10.71 15.65 26.48
CA LEU A 2 10.96 15.87 25.06
C LEU A 2 11.00 14.51 24.34
N VAL A 3 10.28 14.40 23.22
CA VAL A 3 10.37 13.24 22.31
C VAL A 3 10.69 13.73 20.92
N ILE A 4 11.61 13.05 20.24
CA ILE A 4 12.04 13.38 18.88
C ILE A 4 11.70 12.21 17.97
N ILE A 5 10.96 12.49 16.90
CA ILE A 5 10.70 11.55 15.82
C ILE A 5 11.64 11.90 14.67
N LEU A 6 12.56 10.98 14.39
CA LEU A 6 13.51 11.11 13.30
C LEU A 6 12.86 10.60 12.00
N ASP A 7 13.14 11.28 10.89
CA ASP A 7 12.70 10.89 9.55
C ASP A 7 11.17 10.72 9.41
N ALA A 8 10.43 11.79 9.69
CA ALA A 8 8.99 11.82 9.42
C ALA A 8 8.65 11.69 7.90
N ASP A 9 9.62 11.95 7.03
CA ASP A 9 9.46 11.88 5.58
C ASP A 9 9.18 10.45 5.10
N GLY A 10 9.72 9.43 5.77
CA GLY A 10 9.44 8.03 5.45
C GLY A 10 7.96 7.66 5.57
N GLY A 11 7.25 8.19 6.58
CA GLY A 11 5.80 8.03 6.72
C GLY A 11 5.01 8.91 5.75
N LEU A 12 5.50 10.14 5.51
CA LEU A 12 4.85 11.12 4.65
C LEU A 12 4.79 10.67 3.19
N PHE A 13 5.88 10.09 2.67
CA PHE A 13 6.02 9.63 1.29
C PHE A 13 6.03 8.11 1.16
N SER A 14 5.39 7.43 2.10
CA SER A 14 5.26 5.97 2.05
C SER A 14 4.57 5.51 0.77
N ALA A 15 5.06 4.41 0.19
CA ALA A 15 4.37 3.71 -0.89
C ALA A 15 3.07 3.01 -0.42
N ASP A 16 2.89 2.84 0.90
CA ASP A 16 1.64 2.36 1.49
C ASP A 16 0.70 3.56 1.71
N PHE A 17 -0.52 3.46 1.20
CA PHE A 17 -1.56 4.49 1.38
C PHE A 17 -1.92 4.75 2.85
N ARG A 18 -1.54 3.87 3.77
CA ARG A 18 -1.69 4.02 5.22
C ARG A 18 -0.52 4.76 5.88
N GLY A 19 0.56 5.02 5.15
CA GLY A 19 1.80 5.56 5.74
C GLY A 19 1.59 6.85 6.52
N GLN A 20 0.82 7.78 5.98
CA GLN A 20 0.49 9.04 6.68
C GLN A 20 -0.37 8.80 7.94
N GLU A 21 -1.32 7.88 7.89
CA GLU A 21 -2.12 7.52 9.07
C GLU A 21 -1.28 6.84 10.16
N GLN A 22 -0.41 5.90 9.77
CA GLN A 22 0.50 5.23 10.71
C GLN A 22 1.45 6.24 11.37
N MET A 23 1.96 7.20 10.61
CA MET A 23 2.76 8.30 11.14
C MET A 23 1.93 9.15 12.13
N ALA A 24 0.71 9.50 11.78
CA ALA A 24 -0.18 10.27 12.66
C ALA A 24 -0.49 9.52 13.98
N GLN A 25 -0.74 8.21 13.89
CA GLN A 25 -0.94 7.36 15.07
C GLN A 25 0.31 7.36 15.98
N LEU A 26 1.48 7.21 15.38
CA LEU A 26 2.75 7.26 16.13
C LEU A 26 2.94 8.61 16.82
N VAL A 27 2.76 9.72 16.11
CA VAL A 27 2.88 11.08 16.66
C VAL A 27 1.90 11.28 17.80
N THR A 28 0.62 10.91 17.63
CA THR A 28 -0.42 11.05 18.64
C THR A 28 -0.11 10.19 19.88
N GLN A 29 0.35 8.95 19.68
CA GLN A 29 0.71 8.05 20.78
C GLN A 29 1.87 8.59 21.61
N VAL A 30 2.88 9.14 20.93
CA VAL A 30 4.07 9.70 21.57
C VAL A 30 3.73 11.01 22.29
N ALA A 31 2.92 11.88 21.67
CA ALA A 31 2.46 13.13 22.30
C ALA A 31 1.65 12.87 23.58
N GLY A 32 0.76 11.85 23.55
CA GLY A 32 0.00 11.45 24.74
C GLY A 32 0.87 10.90 25.89
N ARG A 33 2.06 10.38 25.58
CA ARG A 33 3.02 9.94 26.61
C ARG A 33 3.88 11.09 27.14
N ALA A 34 4.24 12.03 26.29
CA ALA A 34 5.01 13.21 26.67
C ALA A 34 4.26 14.09 27.70
N GLY A 35 2.94 14.20 27.60
CA GLY A 35 2.09 15.06 28.44
C GLY A 35 1.56 14.43 29.74
N ARG A 36 2.02 13.25 30.19
CA ARG A 36 1.49 12.54 31.38
C ARG A 36 1.98 13.05 32.75
N ALA A 37 2.93 13.95 32.81
CA ALA A 37 3.38 14.58 34.02
C ALA A 37 2.81 16.02 34.11
N GLU A 38 2.85 16.65 35.27
CA GLU A 38 2.42 18.03 35.50
C GLU A 38 3.12 19.08 34.60
N ARG A 39 3.99 18.64 33.68
CA ARG A 39 4.70 19.47 32.72
C ARG A 39 4.27 19.11 31.32
N ALA A 40 4.01 20.12 30.50
CA ALA A 40 3.73 19.96 29.07
C ALA A 40 4.87 19.19 28.38
N GLY A 41 4.52 18.19 27.59
CA GLY A 41 5.47 17.46 26.76
C GLY A 41 5.66 18.16 25.42
N GLU A 42 6.85 18.02 24.86
CA GLU A 42 7.19 18.54 23.54
C GLU A 42 7.53 17.39 22.60
N VAL A 43 7.02 17.45 21.38
CA VAL A 43 7.33 16.48 20.32
C VAL A 43 7.95 17.22 19.15
N LEU A 44 9.17 16.86 18.79
CA LEU A 44 9.86 17.39 17.61
C LEU A 44 9.82 16.37 16.48
N LEU A 45 9.40 16.82 15.32
CA LEU A 45 9.41 16.03 14.08
C LEU A 45 10.55 16.51 13.18
N GLN A 46 11.49 15.63 12.89
CA GLN A 46 12.53 15.90 11.90
C GLN A 46 12.00 15.62 10.50
N THR A 47 11.98 16.63 9.64
CA THR A 47 11.50 16.55 8.25
C THR A 47 12.21 17.57 7.36
N LYS A 48 12.32 17.27 6.06
CA LYS A 48 12.70 18.21 5.01
C LYS A 48 11.51 18.98 4.43
N HIS A 49 10.28 18.61 4.83
CA HIS A 49 9.03 19.10 4.25
C HIS A 49 8.11 19.70 5.34
N ALA A 50 8.65 20.58 6.20
CA ALA A 50 7.92 21.15 7.34
C ALA A 50 6.61 21.88 6.96
N THR A 51 6.50 22.39 5.72
CA THR A 51 5.29 23.05 5.20
C THR A 51 4.29 22.10 4.56
N HIS A 52 4.56 20.79 4.53
CA HIS A 52 3.64 19.82 3.94
C HIS A 52 2.31 19.77 4.69
N GLU A 53 1.20 19.79 3.94
CA GLU A 53 -0.17 19.88 4.50
C GLU A 53 -0.47 18.83 5.57
N THR A 54 0.01 17.59 5.38
CA THR A 54 -0.18 16.50 6.35
C THR A 54 0.49 16.80 7.70
N LEU A 55 1.71 17.38 7.70
CA LEU A 55 2.42 17.73 8.92
C LEU A 55 1.79 18.94 9.60
N GLN A 56 1.35 19.93 8.84
CA GLN A 56 0.61 21.07 9.36
C GLN A 56 -0.71 20.62 9.99
N ALA A 57 -1.40 19.67 9.37
CA ALA A 57 -2.60 19.07 9.92
C ALA A 57 -2.36 18.36 11.25
N LEU A 58 -1.29 17.55 11.34
CA LEU A 58 -0.91 16.85 12.56
C LEU A 58 -0.60 17.81 13.73
N SER A 59 -0.11 19.02 13.42
CA SER A 59 0.20 20.03 14.44
C SER A 59 -1.02 20.84 14.88
N ASN A 60 -2.01 21.05 14.00
CA ASN A 60 -3.09 21.99 14.19
C ASN A 60 -4.48 21.35 14.38
N GLU A 61 -4.63 20.06 14.06
CA GLU A 61 -5.91 19.37 14.11
C GLU A 61 -5.92 18.28 15.19
N SER A 62 -7.13 17.93 15.62
CA SER A 62 -7.30 16.71 16.42
C SER A 62 -7.09 15.48 15.55
N TYR A 63 -6.72 14.36 16.18
CA TYR A 63 -6.59 13.08 15.47
C TYR A 63 -7.89 12.68 14.72
N ALA A 64 -9.06 13.02 15.29
CA ALA A 64 -10.34 12.73 14.65
C ALA A 64 -10.52 13.55 13.33
N GLN A 65 -10.15 14.81 13.31
CA GLN A 65 -10.20 15.65 12.12
C GLN A 65 -9.21 15.17 11.07
N PHE A 66 -7.99 14.84 11.48
CA PHE A 66 -6.98 14.24 10.61
C PHE A 66 -7.46 12.93 9.98
N SER A 67 -8.02 12.01 10.79
CA SER A 67 -8.53 10.73 10.32
C SER A 67 -9.68 10.90 9.32
N GLN A 68 -10.60 11.86 9.57
CA GLN A 68 -11.68 12.16 8.63
C GLN A 68 -11.14 12.63 7.28
N ARG A 69 -10.14 13.51 7.27
CA ARG A 69 -9.49 13.98 6.04
C ARG A 69 -8.84 12.81 5.29
N GLN A 70 -8.15 11.89 5.99
CA GLN A 70 -7.56 10.70 5.36
C GLN A 70 -8.65 9.80 4.74
N LEU A 71 -9.79 9.64 5.39
CA LEU A 71 -10.92 8.89 4.82
C LEU A 71 -11.49 9.56 3.57
N ASP A 72 -11.62 10.89 3.57
CA ASP A 72 -12.11 11.64 2.40
C ASP A 72 -11.15 11.50 1.21
N GLN A 73 -9.84 11.58 1.45
CA GLN A 73 -8.82 11.33 0.42
C GLN A 73 -8.88 9.90 -0.12
N ARG A 74 -9.03 8.89 0.75
CA ARG A 74 -9.20 7.50 0.34
C ARG A 74 -10.46 7.28 -0.47
N LYS A 75 -11.55 7.95 -0.12
CA LYS A 75 -12.80 7.89 -0.89
C LYS A 75 -12.62 8.43 -2.30
N LEU A 76 -11.97 9.59 -2.45
CA LEU A 76 -11.64 10.18 -3.76
C LEU A 76 -10.74 9.28 -4.61
N ALA A 77 -9.77 8.61 -3.98
CA ALA A 77 -8.84 7.71 -4.64
C ALA A 77 -9.38 6.27 -4.81
N SER A 78 -10.62 6.00 -4.38
CA SER A 78 -11.19 4.64 -4.33
C SER A 78 -10.22 3.66 -3.65
N LEU A 79 -9.76 4.00 -2.45
CA LEU A 79 -8.90 3.16 -1.60
C LEU A 79 -9.69 2.58 -0.42
N PRO A 80 -9.21 1.52 0.24
CA PRO A 80 -9.87 0.99 1.43
C PRO A 80 -10.12 2.06 2.50
N PRO A 81 -11.31 2.08 3.13
CA PRO A 81 -12.35 1.04 3.14
C PRO A 81 -13.39 1.15 2.00
N PHE A 82 -13.24 2.08 1.06
CA PHE A 82 -14.20 2.33 -0.03
C PHE A 82 -14.01 1.42 -1.24
N ALA A 83 -12.89 0.71 -1.31
CA ALA A 83 -12.61 -0.35 -2.28
C ALA A 83 -11.87 -1.51 -1.61
N HIS A 84 -11.79 -2.63 -2.30
CA HIS A 84 -11.04 -3.82 -1.92
C HIS A 84 -9.82 -3.94 -2.81
N LEU A 85 -8.70 -4.33 -2.22
CA LEU A 85 -7.42 -4.48 -2.90
C LEU A 85 -6.96 -5.93 -2.86
N ALA A 86 -6.27 -6.33 -3.93
CA ALA A 86 -5.45 -7.53 -3.91
C ALA A 86 -4.09 -7.18 -4.51
N LEU A 87 -3.04 -7.71 -3.93
CA LEU A 87 -1.67 -7.50 -4.35
C LEU A 87 -1.06 -8.83 -4.76
N LEU A 88 -0.74 -8.95 -6.04
CA LEU A 88 0.05 -10.06 -6.55
C LEU A 88 1.51 -9.66 -6.48
N ARG A 89 2.32 -10.51 -5.86
CA ARG A 89 3.78 -10.33 -5.76
C ARG A 89 4.46 -11.41 -6.55
N PHE A 90 5.43 -11.02 -7.37
CA PHE A 90 6.26 -11.90 -8.18
C PHE A 90 7.70 -11.68 -7.80
N ASP A 91 8.44 -12.74 -7.47
CA ASP A 91 9.85 -12.62 -7.18
C ASP A 91 10.67 -13.68 -7.92
N ALA A 92 11.82 -13.29 -8.46
CA ALA A 92 12.74 -14.16 -9.18
C ALA A 92 14.20 -13.74 -8.95
N PRO A 93 15.17 -14.67 -9.16
CA PRO A 93 16.59 -14.34 -9.10
C PRO A 93 17.04 -13.32 -10.15
N ASP A 94 16.34 -13.24 -11.27
CA ASP A 94 16.57 -12.28 -12.35
C ASP A 94 15.34 -11.40 -12.56
N PRO A 95 15.55 -10.11 -12.90
CA PRO A 95 14.45 -9.16 -13.04
C PRO A 95 13.54 -9.48 -14.24
N ALA A 96 14.11 -10.02 -15.34
CA ALA A 96 13.36 -10.27 -16.56
C ALA A 96 12.28 -11.35 -16.34
N SER A 97 12.59 -12.43 -15.63
CA SER A 97 11.63 -13.48 -15.28
C SER A 97 10.48 -12.96 -14.42
N ALA A 98 10.78 -12.12 -13.40
CA ALA A 98 9.75 -11.54 -12.54
C ALA A 98 8.83 -10.60 -13.34
N THR A 99 9.40 -9.72 -14.16
CA THR A 99 8.65 -8.76 -14.97
C THR A 99 7.80 -9.46 -16.03
N HIS A 100 8.36 -10.41 -16.79
CA HIS A 100 7.64 -11.11 -17.85
C HIS A 100 6.44 -11.90 -17.31
N PHE A 101 6.60 -12.58 -16.16
CA PHE A 101 5.49 -13.33 -15.57
C PHE A 101 4.41 -12.40 -14.99
N ALA A 102 4.82 -11.26 -14.42
CA ALA A 102 3.89 -10.22 -13.97
C ALA A 102 3.11 -9.59 -15.14
N GLU A 103 3.77 -9.36 -16.29
CA GLU A 103 3.13 -8.90 -17.53
C GLU A 103 2.11 -9.92 -18.05
N THR A 104 2.45 -11.22 -18.00
CA THR A 104 1.50 -12.29 -18.35
C THR A 104 0.27 -12.25 -17.44
N ALA A 105 0.46 -12.09 -16.13
CA ALA A 105 -0.64 -11.95 -15.19
C ALA A 105 -1.49 -10.71 -15.48
N ALA A 106 -0.87 -9.58 -15.83
CA ALA A 106 -1.56 -8.36 -16.19
C ALA A 106 -2.41 -8.52 -17.47
N GLN A 107 -1.87 -9.20 -18.49
CA GLN A 107 -2.58 -9.49 -19.73
C GLN A 107 -3.79 -10.39 -19.50
N LEU A 108 -3.65 -11.46 -18.70
CA LEU A 108 -4.75 -12.34 -18.33
C LEU A 108 -5.83 -11.58 -17.54
N SER A 109 -5.45 -10.76 -16.58
CA SER A 109 -6.37 -9.91 -15.83
C SER A 109 -7.10 -8.92 -16.72
N ALA A 110 -6.41 -8.28 -17.67
CA ALA A 110 -7.03 -7.38 -18.63
C ALA A 110 -8.02 -8.10 -19.56
N GLN A 111 -7.75 -9.35 -19.93
CA GLN A 111 -8.69 -10.17 -20.71
C GLN A 111 -9.94 -10.53 -19.89
N LEU A 112 -9.78 -10.93 -18.64
CA LEU A 112 -10.90 -11.22 -17.73
C LEU A 112 -11.77 -9.98 -17.50
N SER A 113 -11.16 -8.80 -17.40
CA SER A 113 -11.87 -7.52 -17.17
C SER A 113 -12.72 -7.07 -18.37
N LYS A 114 -12.65 -7.73 -19.51
CA LYS A 114 -13.60 -7.52 -20.63
C LYS A 114 -15.02 -8.00 -20.29
N ASP A 115 -15.15 -8.96 -19.37
CA ASP A 115 -16.45 -9.31 -18.79
C ASP A 115 -16.78 -8.29 -17.67
N PRO A 116 -17.89 -7.52 -17.81
CA PRO A 116 -18.26 -6.52 -16.80
C PRO A 116 -18.47 -7.10 -15.39
N ARG A 117 -18.77 -8.40 -15.28
CA ARG A 117 -18.93 -9.10 -13.99
C ARG A 117 -17.61 -9.31 -13.27
N LEU A 118 -16.51 -9.38 -14.02
CA LEU A 118 -15.15 -9.60 -13.54
C LEU A 118 -14.26 -8.36 -13.63
N ALA A 119 -14.77 -7.23 -14.13
CA ALA A 119 -13.99 -6.04 -14.36
C ALA A 119 -13.42 -5.47 -13.05
N VAL A 120 -12.11 -5.29 -13.00
CA VAL A 120 -11.36 -4.69 -11.89
C VAL A 120 -10.38 -3.65 -12.43
N ASP A 121 -10.02 -2.69 -11.60
CA ASP A 121 -8.92 -1.78 -11.91
C ASP A 121 -7.59 -2.50 -11.71
N LEU A 122 -6.68 -2.33 -12.66
CA LEU A 122 -5.36 -2.93 -12.66
C LEU A 122 -4.30 -1.83 -12.61
N ILE A 123 -3.35 -1.95 -11.68
CA ILE A 123 -2.22 -1.02 -11.52
C ILE A 123 -0.92 -1.82 -11.54
N GLY A 124 -0.03 -1.48 -12.45
CA GLY A 124 1.21 -2.21 -12.70
C GLY A 124 1.14 -3.05 -13.98
N PRO A 125 2.07 -4.01 -14.19
CA PRO A 125 3.11 -4.40 -13.23
C PRO A 125 4.14 -3.30 -12.98
N MET A 126 4.64 -3.23 -11.74
CA MET A 126 5.63 -2.26 -11.34
C MET A 126 6.65 -2.88 -10.38
N PRO A 127 7.88 -2.37 -10.30
CA PRO A 127 8.81 -2.77 -9.25
C PRO A 127 8.17 -2.61 -7.85
N SER A 128 8.41 -3.56 -6.96
CA SER A 128 8.01 -3.40 -5.56
C SER A 128 8.77 -2.24 -4.92
N PRO A 129 8.22 -1.52 -3.91
CA PRO A 129 8.96 -0.50 -3.19
C PRO A 129 10.31 -0.97 -2.64
N MET A 130 10.40 -2.25 -2.28
CA MET A 130 11.68 -2.93 -2.05
C MET A 130 11.97 -3.84 -3.25
N GLU A 131 12.53 -3.25 -4.31
CA GLU A 131 12.76 -3.90 -5.60
C GLU A 131 13.62 -5.18 -5.50
N LYS A 132 14.59 -5.21 -4.57
CA LYS A 132 15.45 -6.36 -4.37
C LYS A 132 15.54 -6.74 -2.90
N ARG A 133 15.24 -8.00 -2.57
CA ARG A 133 15.36 -8.56 -1.22
C ARG A 133 15.96 -9.96 -1.28
N ALA A 134 16.96 -10.22 -0.45
CA ALA A 134 17.64 -11.53 -0.38
C ALA A 134 18.06 -12.09 -1.74
N GLY A 135 18.61 -11.24 -2.61
CA GLY A 135 19.07 -11.62 -3.95
C GLY A 135 17.99 -11.84 -5.00
N ARG A 136 16.71 -11.54 -4.67
CA ARG A 136 15.56 -11.72 -5.58
C ARG A 136 14.97 -10.36 -5.95
N PHE A 137 14.63 -10.21 -7.23
CA PHE A 137 13.93 -9.04 -7.75
C PHE A 137 12.42 -9.24 -7.59
N ARG A 138 11.74 -8.16 -7.19
CA ARG A 138 10.33 -8.17 -6.84
C ARG A 138 9.54 -7.22 -7.72
N VAL A 139 8.49 -7.75 -8.33
CA VAL A 139 7.50 -7.01 -9.13
C VAL A 139 6.14 -7.24 -8.50
N GLN A 140 5.28 -6.24 -8.56
CA GLN A 140 3.93 -6.32 -8.04
C GLN A 140 2.89 -5.85 -9.05
N LEU A 141 1.71 -6.44 -8.93
CA LEU A 141 0.51 -6.10 -9.67
C LEU A 141 -0.62 -5.89 -8.66
N GLN A 142 -1.28 -4.75 -8.71
CA GLN A 142 -2.38 -4.42 -7.82
C GLN A 142 -3.71 -4.49 -8.56
N LEU A 143 -4.67 -5.17 -7.98
CA LEU A 143 -6.05 -5.24 -8.44
C LEU A 143 -6.95 -4.52 -7.45
N LYS A 144 -7.91 -3.75 -7.95
CA LYS A 144 -8.82 -2.97 -7.13
C LYS A 144 -10.26 -3.10 -7.63
N SER A 145 -11.22 -3.21 -6.71
CA SER A 145 -12.63 -3.19 -7.03
C SER A 145 -13.45 -2.62 -5.86
N GLU A 146 -14.48 -1.85 -6.14
CA GLU A 146 -15.44 -1.40 -5.14
C GLU A 146 -16.29 -2.56 -4.58
N ARG A 147 -16.38 -3.68 -5.30
CA ARG A 147 -17.16 -4.85 -4.93
C ARG A 147 -16.24 -6.01 -4.56
N ARG A 148 -16.27 -6.43 -3.29
CA ARG A 148 -15.47 -7.56 -2.80
C ARG A 148 -15.70 -8.85 -3.59
N GLY A 149 -16.98 -9.20 -3.85
CA GLY A 149 -17.31 -10.41 -4.62
C GLY A 149 -16.70 -10.39 -6.01
N ARG A 150 -16.76 -9.24 -6.71
CA ARG A 150 -16.17 -9.10 -8.03
C ARG A 150 -14.65 -9.30 -8.01
N LEU A 151 -13.96 -8.73 -7.03
CA LEU A 151 -12.52 -8.92 -6.87
C LEU A 151 -12.20 -10.40 -6.62
N GLN A 152 -12.98 -11.06 -5.76
CA GLN A 152 -12.78 -12.47 -5.43
C GLN A 152 -13.02 -13.38 -6.66
N ASP A 153 -14.09 -13.14 -7.42
CA ASP A 153 -14.39 -13.91 -8.64
C ASP A 153 -13.27 -13.71 -9.67
N HIS A 154 -12.83 -12.46 -9.88
CA HIS A 154 -11.71 -12.16 -10.77
C HIS A 154 -10.45 -12.91 -10.35
N LEU A 155 -10.09 -12.88 -9.07
CA LEU A 155 -8.90 -13.56 -8.54
C LEU A 155 -8.99 -15.08 -8.73
N ASN A 156 -10.14 -15.68 -8.50
CA ASN A 156 -10.34 -17.12 -8.71
C ASN A 156 -10.05 -17.52 -10.15
N TYR A 157 -10.57 -16.76 -11.12
CA TYR A 157 -10.30 -17.02 -12.55
C TYR A 157 -8.84 -16.70 -12.91
N LEU A 158 -8.27 -15.62 -12.41
CA LEU A 158 -6.90 -15.24 -12.69
C LEU A 158 -5.91 -16.29 -12.18
N VAL A 159 -6.07 -16.75 -10.93
CA VAL A 159 -5.24 -17.80 -10.34
C VAL A 159 -5.33 -19.09 -11.14
N ALA A 160 -6.55 -19.54 -11.48
CA ALA A 160 -6.75 -20.74 -12.27
C ALA A 160 -6.09 -20.67 -13.66
N ASN A 161 -6.06 -19.49 -14.28
CA ASN A 161 -5.37 -19.29 -15.55
C ASN A 161 -3.84 -19.23 -15.36
N LEU A 162 -3.35 -18.58 -14.31
CA LEU A 162 -1.90 -18.51 -14.02
C LEU A 162 -1.31 -19.88 -13.71
N ASP A 163 -2.06 -20.77 -13.06
CA ASP A 163 -1.63 -22.14 -12.77
C ASP A 163 -1.42 -22.98 -14.04
N GLN A 164 -1.99 -22.57 -15.17
CA GLN A 164 -1.76 -23.22 -16.47
C GLN A 164 -0.55 -22.64 -17.22
N VAL A 165 -0.03 -21.49 -16.79
CA VAL A 165 1.13 -20.86 -17.41
C VAL A 165 2.41 -21.53 -16.94
N LYS A 166 3.28 -21.87 -17.91
CA LYS A 166 4.60 -22.41 -17.56
C LYS A 166 5.42 -21.38 -16.78
N MET A 167 5.61 -21.66 -15.50
CA MET A 167 6.35 -20.78 -14.60
C MET A 167 7.87 -20.85 -14.87
N PRO A 168 8.56 -19.68 -14.96
CA PRO A 168 10.02 -19.66 -15.03
C PRO A 168 10.67 -20.36 -13.83
N PRO A 169 11.86 -20.97 -14.02
CA PRO A 169 12.59 -21.61 -12.92
C PRO A 169 12.86 -20.63 -11.76
N ARG A 170 12.63 -21.10 -10.52
CA ARG A 170 12.85 -20.33 -9.30
C ARG A 170 12.02 -19.05 -9.15
N LEU A 171 11.06 -18.79 -10.03
CA LEU A 171 10.06 -17.74 -9.82
C LEU A 171 9.13 -18.18 -8.69
N ARG A 172 8.69 -17.22 -7.88
CA ARG A 172 7.65 -17.39 -6.87
C ARG A 172 6.63 -16.28 -7.05
N TRP A 173 5.38 -16.59 -6.80
CA TRP A 173 4.33 -15.60 -6.77
C TRP A 173 3.34 -15.88 -5.66
N SER A 174 2.63 -14.85 -5.24
CA SER A 174 1.60 -14.94 -4.20
C SER A 174 0.51 -13.91 -4.45
N VAL A 175 -0.68 -14.19 -3.94
CA VAL A 175 -1.81 -13.26 -3.86
C VAL A 175 -2.06 -12.93 -2.41
N ASP A 176 -2.19 -11.65 -2.11
CA ASP A 176 -2.52 -11.11 -0.80
C ASP A 176 -3.78 -10.26 -0.95
N VAL A 177 -4.89 -10.71 -0.36
CA VAL A 177 -6.19 -10.03 -0.43
C VAL A 177 -6.36 -9.16 0.80
N ASP A 178 -6.76 -7.91 0.60
CA ASP A 178 -6.81 -6.87 1.64
C ASP A 178 -5.45 -6.75 2.38
N PRO A 179 -4.34 -6.51 1.64
CA PRO A 179 -2.99 -6.55 2.17
C PRO A 179 -2.81 -5.57 3.33
N GLN A 180 -2.18 -6.04 4.41
CA GLN A 180 -1.83 -5.20 5.56
C GLN A 180 -0.58 -4.35 5.30
N ASP A 181 0.23 -4.74 4.31
CA ASP A 181 1.47 -4.09 3.92
C ASP A 181 1.58 -4.09 2.39
N MET A 182 1.85 -2.92 1.82
CA MET A 182 2.03 -2.73 0.38
C MET A 182 3.50 -2.87 -0.07
N ILE A 183 4.42 -3.15 0.85
CA ILE A 183 5.88 -3.23 0.61
C ILE A 183 6.37 -4.67 0.45
#